data_15aae3ea2802387c28d8ad34c7ae39f9
#
_entry.id   15aae3ea2802387c28d8ad34c7ae39f9
#
_cell.length_a   1.000
_cell.length_b   1.000
_cell.length_c   1.000
_cell.angle_alpha   90.00
_cell.angle_beta   90.00
_cell.angle_gamma   90.00
#
_symmetry.space_group_name_H-M   'P 1'
#
loop_
_entity.id
_entity.type
_entity.pdbx_description
1 polymer ?
#
loop_
_entity_poly.entity_id
_entity_poly.type
_entity_poly.pdbx_seq_one_letter_code
_entity_poly.pdbx_strand_id
1 'polypeptide(L)'
;YFFFVLIVFAINVAAQDSHSYANPSAVRVRHVDLDWDVLFDQKILKGTTTLTIERTSQTEPLILDTRDLKIEKVETSVNGLQYAPATFTVGTSDKILGAPLTIPLPARATRVRIHYSTSPGASGLQWLEPAQTAGKKDPFMFTQSQAIHARSWIPLQDTPAVRVTYNARVRTPRNLLAVMSAENDARTPRDGDYSFRMRQPIPSYLIALAVGDLSFRPLSRRTGVYAEPQVVARAAREFSDTEKMVQATERLYGPYRWGRYDLLVLPPSFPFGGMENPRLTFATPTILAGDKSLVALVAHELAHSWSGNLVTNATWRDFWLNEGFTVYLERRIQEAVYGRARAEMEAALGLRDLQEELATLEDRDEILHVDLKGRDPDEGFTDVPYEKGALFLLHLEQTFGRAPFDRFLRSYFNHFAFQSITTEQFLAYLKQNLLDKYPALAAQVPVDEWISRPALPASAPKPTSPAFARVEEQAQRWLRGEISATQIPVASWTTQERLHFLRFVQSAFEPPPSAGGPAGASATQLSQTERSRLMGELD
;
A
#
# COMPACT_ATOMS: atom_id res chain seq x y z
N TYR A 1 -42.04 -16.51 -35.23
CA TYR A 1 -41.57 -15.40 -34.38
C TYR A 1 -40.12 -15.66 -33.99
N PHE A 2 -39.19 -14.94 -34.65
CA PHE A 2 -37.78 -14.95 -34.29
C PHE A 2 -37.55 -13.87 -33.19
N PHE A 3 -37.16 -14.28 -32.00
CA PHE A 3 -36.71 -13.37 -30.95
C PHE A 3 -35.25 -13.00 -31.25
N PHE A 4 -35.00 -11.75 -31.64
CA PHE A 4 -33.68 -11.17 -31.68
C PHE A 4 -33.28 -10.79 -30.23
N VAL A 5 -32.36 -11.54 -29.65
CA VAL A 5 -31.70 -11.13 -28.37
C VAL A 5 -30.66 -10.06 -28.71
N LEU A 6 -30.99 -8.83 -28.43
CA LEU A 6 -30.03 -7.72 -28.50
C LEU A 6 -29.05 -7.87 -27.31
N ILE A 7 -27.86 -8.40 -27.57
CA ILE A 7 -26.76 -8.36 -26.61
C ILE A 7 -26.23 -6.94 -26.64
N VAL A 8 -26.65 -6.14 -25.68
CA VAL A 8 -26.06 -4.82 -25.41
C VAL A 8 -24.70 -5.06 -24.76
N PHE A 9 -23.63 -4.98 -25.54
CA PHE A 9 -22.30 -4.81 -25.00
C PHE A 9 -22.24 -3.43 -24.33
N ALA A 10 -22.31 -3.39 -23.00
CA ALA A 10 -21.95 -2.20 -22.26
C ALA A 10 -20.46 -1.93 -22.54
N ILE A 11 -20.19 -0.92 -23.35
CA ILE A 11 -18.83 -0.37 -23.49
C ILE A 11 -18.51 0.22 -22.12
N ASN A 12 -17.76 -0.51 -21.31
CA ASN A 12 -17.13 0.02 -20.12
C ASN A 12 -16.12 1.10 -20.57
N VAL A 13 -16.54 2.35 -20.63
CA VAL A 13 -15.61 3.47 -20.69
C VAL A 13 -14.90 3.47 -19.34
N ALA A 14 -13.70 2.94 -19.31
CA ALA A 14 -12.84 3.06 -18.14
C ALA A 14 -12.74 4.53 -17.79
N ALA A 15 -13.03 4.89 -16.54
CA ALA A 15 -12.88 6.25 -16.07
C ALA A 15 -11.44 6.70 -16.36
N GLN A 16 -11.28 7.83 -17.04
CA GLN A 16 -9.96 8.38 -17.32
C GLN A 16 -9.36 8.85 -15.99
N ASP A 17 -8.19 8.30 -15.65
CA ASP A 17 -7.46 8.72 -14.46
C ASP A 17 -6.99 10.18 -14.60
N SER A 18 -7.42 11.05 -13.70
CA SER A 18 -7.04 12.46 -13.70
C SER A 18 -5.56 12.70 -13.37
N HIS A 19 -4.86 11.67 -12.88
CA HIS A 19 -3.46 11.75 -12.48
C HIS A 19 -2.47 11.18 -13.53
N SER A 20 -2.94 10.91 -14.74
CA SER A 20 -2.10 10.44 -15.84
C SER A 20 -2.49 11.11 -17.17
N TYR A 21 -1.49 11.39 -17.99
CA TYR A 21 -1.68 11.83 -19.37
C TYR A 21 -2.01 10.67 -20.31
N ALA A 22 -1.81 9.43 -19.87
CA ALA A 22 -1.94 8.23 -20.69
C ALA A 22 -3.36 8.06 -21.24
N ASN A 23 -3.46 7.55 -22.47
CA ASN A 23 -4.72 7.15 -23.08
C ASN A 23 -4.71 5.63 -23.40
N PRO A 24 -4.82 4.77 -22.37
CA PRO A 24 -4.69 3.32 -22.55
C PRO A 24 -5.86 2.69 -23.32
N SER A 25 -6.95 3.41 -23.56
CA SER A 25 -8.02 2.99 -24.44
C SER A 25 -7.63 3.00 -25.94
N ALA A 26 -6.68 3.85 -26.32
CA ALA A 26 -6.17 3.96 -27.68
C ALA A 26 -4.85 3.16 -27.89
N VAL A 27 -3.88 3.34 -26.99
CA VAL A 27 -2.59 2.63 -26.99
C VAL A 27 -2.25 2.22 -25.55
N ARG A 28 -2.16 0.93 -25.30
CA ARG A 28 -1.91 0.37 -23.96
C ARG A 28 -0.57 -0.36 -23.90
N VAL A 29 0.23 -0.07 -22.89
CA VAL A 29 1.43 -0.85 -22.57
C VAL A 29 1.02 -2.18 -21.90
N ARG A 30 1.63 -3.29 -22.36
CA ARG A 30 1.35 -4.65 -21.85
C ARG A 30 2.57 -5.28 -21.18
N HIS A 31 3.75 -4.92 -21.62
CA HIS A 31 5.01 -5.44 -21.06
C HIS A 31 6.10 -4.38 -21.11
N VAL A 32 6.98 -4.43 -20.11
CA VAL A 32 8.10 -3.50 -19.95
C VAL A 32 9.39 -4.30 -19.81
N ASP A 33 10.34 -4.12 -20.71
CA ASP A 33 11.72 -4.60 -20.56
C ASP A 33 12.60 -3.44 -20.10
N LEU A 34 13.26 -3.59 -18.96
CA LEU A 34 14.09 -2.60 -18.27
C LEU A 34 15.54 -3.02 -18.33
N ASP A 35 16.45 -2.10 -18.63
CA ASP A 35 17.90 -2.37 -18.66
C ASP A 35 18.62 -1.14 -18.11
N TRP A 36 19.20 -1.24 -16.89
CA TRP A 36 19.74 -0.10 -16.16
C TRP A 36 21.13 -0.34 -15.59
N ASP A 37 21.91 0.74 -15.58
CA ASP A 37 23.09 0.95 -14.74
C ASP A 37 22.68 1.80 -13.53
N VAL A 38 22.99 1.33 -12.33
CA VAL A 38 22.78 2.06 -11.06
C VAL A 38 24.05 2.83 -10.72
N LEU A 39 24.03 4.15 -10.90
CA LEU A 39 25.20 5.01 -10.77
C LEU A 39 25.12 5.80 -9.45
N PHE A 40 25.65 5.22 -8.37
CA PHE A 40 25.58 5.81 -7.02
C PHE A 40 26.26 7.19 -6.93
N ASP A 41 27.42 7.34 -7.55
CA ASP A 41 28.18 8.60 -7.52
C ASP A 41 27.41 9.78 -8.15
N GLN A 42 26.52 9.46 -9.12
CA GLN A 42 25.69 10.43 -9.82
C GLN A 42 24.27 10.48 -9.27
N LYS A 43 23.88 9.49 -8.45
CA LYS A 43 22.50 9.27 -7.93
C LYS A 43 21.47 9.19 -9.06
N ILE A 44 21.78 8.43 -10.11
CA ILE A 44 20.88 8.23 -11.25
C ILE A 44 20.81 6.75 -11.67
N LEU A 45 19.68 6.41 -12.28
CA LEU A 45 19.55 5.23 -13.14
C LEU A 45 19.73 5.69 -14.58
N LYS A 46 20.54 4.95 -15.36
CA LYS A 46 20.74 5.21 -16.78
C LYS A 46 20.57 3.95 -17.59
N GLY A 47 19.82 4.01 -18.68
CA GLY A 47 19.63 2.83 -19.53
C GLY A 47 18.47 2.95 -20.49
N THR A 48 17.70 1.86 -20.61
CA THR A 48 16.58 1.78 -21.55
C THR A 48 15.33 1.19 -20.91
N THR A 49 14.18 1.67 -21.36
CA THR A 49 12.87 1.03 -21.21
C THR A 49 12.35 0.65 -22.59
N THR A 50 12.02 -0.63 -22.79
CA THR A 50 11.36 -1.10 -24.01
C THR A 50 9.94 -1.54 -23.70
N LEU A 51 8.97 -0.87 -24.30
CA LEU A 51 7.54 -1.08 -24.09
C LEU A 51 6.96 -1.96 -25.20
N THR A 52 6.27 -3.02 -24.85
CA THR A 52 5.41 -3.76 -25.78
C THR A 52 4.00 -3.18 -25.68
N ILE A 53 3.45 -2.75 -26.81
CA ILE A 53 2.19 -2.01 -26.87
C ILE A 53 1.11 -2.79 -27.64
N GLU A 54 -0.13 -2.60 -27.21
CA GLU A 54 -1.34 -2.99 -27.91
C GLU A 54 -2.09 -1.74 -28.36
N ARG A 55 -2.60 -1.73 -29.58
CA ARG A 55 -3.25 -0.58 -30.19
C ARG A 55 -4.68 -0.91 -30.60
N THR A 56 -5.62 -0.11 -30.14
CA THR A 56 -7.02 -0.09 -30.62
C THR A 56 -7.20 1.01 -31.67
N SER A 57 -6.39 2.07 -31.61
CA SER A 57 -6.31 3.15 -32.62
C SER A 57 -5.02 3.05 -33.42
N GLN A 58 -5.11 3.26 -34.75
CA GLN A 58 -3.93 3.29 -35.63
C GLN A 58 -3.34 4.70 -35.81
N THR A 59 -4.09 5.73 -35.42
CA THR A 59 -3.71 7.14 -35.60
C THR A 59 -3.22 7.80 -34.32
N GLU A 60 -3.65 7.30 -33.14
CA GLU A 60 -3.28 7.88 -31.87
C GLU A 60 -1.82 7.59 -31.49
N PRO A 61 -1.11 8.59 -30.91
CA PRO A 61 0.25 8.41 -30.41
C PRO A 61 0.25 7.56 -29.13
N LEU A 62 1.42 7.02 -28.77
CA LEU A 62 1.68 6.57 -27.42
C LEU A 62 1.93 7.78 -26.54
N ILE A 63 1.21 7.90 -25.43
CA ILE A 63 1.42 8.93 -24.42
C ILE A 63 1.86 8.25 -23.13
N LEU A 64 3.00 8.69 -22.59
CA LEU A 64 3.58 8.22 -21.34
C LEU A 64 3.70 9.37 -20.35
N ASP A 65 3.65 9.02 -19.09
CA ASP A 65 3.95 9.93 -17.98
C ASP A 65 5.46 9.96 -17.71
N THR A 66 6.01 11.14 -17.48
CA THR A 66 7.42 11.35 -17.09
C THR A 66 7.52 12.47 -16.06
N ARG A 67 8.54 12.42 -15.21
CA ARG A 67 8.90 13.52 -14.30
C ARG A 67 10.43 13.64 -14.27
N ASP A 68 10.94 14.74 -14.80
CA ASP A 68 12.36 15.10 -14.80
C ASP A 68 13.30 14.04 -15.42
N LEU A 69 12.79 13.23 -16.34
CA LEU A 69 13.59 12.27 -17.09
C LEU A 69 14.32 12.96 -18.25
N LYS A 70 15.61 12.68 -18.39
CA LYS A 70 16.37 13.09 -19.57
C LYS A 70 16.21 12.03 -20.66
N ILE A 71 15.29 12.27 -21.61
CA ILE A 71 15.07 11.39 -22.76
C ILE A 71 16.15 11.69 -23.81
N GLU A 72 16.98 10.69 -24.12
CA GLU A 72 18.08 10.82 -25.07
C GLU A 72 17.68 10.42 -26.50
N LYS A 73 16.91 9.33 -26.62
CA LYS A 73 16.52 8.76 -27.91
C LYS A 73 15.27 7.90 -27.77
N VAL A 74 14.42 7.93 -28.78
CA VAL A 74 13.27 7.01 -28.91
C VAL A 74 13.38 6.24 -30.22
N GLU A 75 13.05 4.97 -30.18
CA GLU A 75 13.04 4.07 -31.33
C GLU A 75 11.74 3.25 -31.33
N THR A 76 11.26 2.89 -32.51
CA THR A 76 10.09 2.02 -32.67
C THR A 76 10.44 0.78 -33.46
N SER A 77 9.67 -0.30 -33.25
CA SER A 77 9.84 -1.56 -33.97
C SER A 77 8.48 -2.20 -34.27
N VAL A 78 8.39 -2.86 -35.41
CA VAL A 78 7.21 -3.65 -35.82
C VAL A 78 7.37 -5.14 -35.46
N ASN A 79 8.60 -5.64 -35.36
CA ASN A 79 8.90 -7.06 -35.15
C ASN A 79 9.69 -7.35 -33.85
N GLY A 80 10.08 -6.30 -33.11
CA GLY A 80 10.88 -6.41 -31.91
C GLY A 80 12.37 -6.70 -32.13
N LEU A 81 12.82 -6.84 -33.38
CA LEU A 81 14.20 -7.17 -33.74
C LEU A 81 14.93 -5.96 -34.32
N GLN A 82 14.30 -5.24 -35.21
CA GLN A 82 14.85 -4.04 -35.86
C GLN A 82 14.16 -2.80 -35.32
N TYR A 83 14.94 -1.85 -34.86
CA TYR A 83 14.49 -0.59 -34.30
C TYR A 83 14.91 0.57 -35.22
N ALA A 84 13.99 1.47 -35.48
CA ALA A 84 14.21 2.70 -36.23
C ALA A 84 13.99 3.92 -35.32
N PRO A 85 14.77 4.99 -35.46
CA PRO A 85 14.54 6.22 -34.74
C PRO A 85 13.13 6.76 -34.94
N ALA A 86 12.55 7.27 -33.85
CA ALA A 86 11.22 7.89 -33.85
C ALA A 86 11.32 9.31 -33.29
N THR A 87 10.48 10.19 -33.81
CA THR A 87 10.28 11.52 -33.22
C THR A 87 9.48 11.39 -31.92
N PHE A 88 9.73 12.34 -31.03
CA PHE A 88 8.97 12.44 -29.77
C PHE A 88 8.90 13.90 -29.31
N THR A 89 7.95 14.21 -28.47
CA THR A 89 7.86 15.51 -27.79
C THR A 89 7.65 15.28 -26.30
N VAL A 90 8.36 16.06 -25.49
CA VAL A 90 8.10 16.19 -24.05
C VAL A 90 7.27 17.47 -23.88
N GLY A 91 6.09 17.36 -23.33
CA GLY A 91 5.18 18.48 -23.12
C GLY A 91 5.61 19.38 -21.97
N THR A 92 4.81 20.39 -21.68
CA THR A 92 5.02 21.28 -20.53
C THR A 92 4.92 20.48 -19.23
N SER A 93 5.86 20.70 -18.32
CA SER A 93 5.84 20.06 -17.01
C SER A 93 4.78 20.69 -16.11
N ASP A 94 3.96 19.86 -15.51
CA ASP A 94 3.06 20.19 -14.42
C ASP A 94 3.71 19.80 -13.07
N LYS A 95 3.41 20.56 -12.02
CA LYS A 95 4.01 20.34 -10.70
C LYS A 95 3.63 18.97 -10.11
N ILE A 96 2.39 18.51 -10.31
CA ILE A 96 1.85 17.26 -9.78
C ILE A 96 2.05 16.13 -10.78
N LEU A 97 1.65 16.34 -12.03
CA LEU A 97 1.60 15.29 -13.04
C LEU A 97 2.94 15.04 -13.76
N GLY A 98 3.92 15.94 -13.62
CA GLY A 98 5.12 15.91 -14.46
C GLY A 98 4.83 16.31 -15.90
N ALA A 99 5.41 15.64 -16.90
CA ALA A 99 5.26 15.98 -18.31
C ALA A 99 4.83 14.78 -19.15
N PRO A 100 3.93 14.96 -20.16
CA PRO A 100 3.62 13.91 -21.11
C PRO A 100 4.79 13.72 -22.09
N LEU A 101 5.18 12.47 -22.31
CA LEU A 101 6.06 12.07 -23.42
C LEU A 101 5.18 11.49 -24.52
N THR A 102 5.04 12.23 -25.62
CA THR A 102 4.21 11.86 -26.77
C THR A 102 5.06 11.31 -27.90
N ILE A 103 4.75 10.10 -28.35
CA ILE A 103 5.50 9.38 -29.38
C ILE A 103 4.54 9.00 -30.52
N PRO A 104 4.61 9.68 -31.69
CA PRO A 104 3.90 9.25 -32.87
C PRO A 104 4.33 7.85 -33.29
N LEU A 105 3.38 6.98 -33.56
CA LEU A 105 3.64 5.58 -33.84
C LEU A 105 3.52 5.29 -35.35
N PRO A 106 4.55 4.72 -35.97
CA PRO A 106 4.44 4.18 -37.33
C PRO A 106 3.34 3.10 -37.40
N ALA A 107 2.79 2.91 -38.58
CA ALA A 107 1.84 1.82 -38.82
C ALA A 107 2.45 0.47 -38.37
N ARG A 108 1.66 -0.33 -37.65
CA ARG A 108 2.05 -1.66 -37.13
C ARG A 108 3.19 -1.65 -36.09
N ALA A 109 3.59 -0.51 -35.53
CA ALA A 109 4.53 -0.50 -34.41
C ALA A 109 3.96 -1.31 -33.24
N THR A 110 4.76 -2.25 -32.72
CA THR A 110 4.42 -3.10 -31.59
C THR A 110 5.32 -2.87 -30.38
N ARG A 111 6.47 -2.20 -30.59
CA ARG A 111 7.43 -1.88 -29.52
C ARG A 111 7.99 -0.46 -29.64
N VAL A 112 8.24 0.12 -28.48
CA VAL A 112 8.89 1.43 -28.33
C VAL A 112 10.04 1.27 -27.36
N ARG A 113 11.26 1.68 -27.75
CA ARG A 113 12.43 1.71 -26.89
C ARG A 113 12.83 3.14 -26.61
N ILE A 114 13.04 3.45 -25.34
CA ILE A 114 13.38 4.78 -24.85
C ILE A 114 14.72 4.70 -24.13
N HIS A 115 15.70 5.48 -24.57
CA HIS A 115 16.99 5.66 -23.91
C HIS A 115 16.92 6.90 -23.04
N TYR A 116 17.29 6.79 -21.76
CA TYR A 116 17.12 7.88 -20.83
C TYR A 116 18.00 7.75 -19.58
N SER A 117 18.04 8.80 -18.81
CA SER A 117 18.51 8.78 -17.43
C SER A 117 17.55 9.51 -16.52
N THR A 118 17.55 9.11 -15.23
CA THR A 118 16.79 9.81 -14.20
C THR A 118 17.49 11.10 -13.76
N SER A 119 16.78 11.96 -13.05
CA SER A 119 17.35 13.06 -12.28
C SER A 119 17.92 12.55 -10.94
N PRO A 120 18.97 13.16 -10.38
CA PRO A 120 19.43 12.86 -9.02
C PRO A 120 18.36 13.14 -7.96
N GLY A 121 17.41 14.05 -8.23
CA GLY A 121 16.25 14.38 -7.39
C GLY A 121 14.97 13.64 -7.76
N ALA A 122 15.04 12.52 -8.50
CA ALA A 122 13.87 11.74 -8.88
C ALA A 122 13.06 11.33 -7.65
N SER A 123 11.78 11.73 -7.59
CA SER A 123 10.94 11.58 -6.39
C SER A 123 10.68 10.12 -5.99
N GLY A 124 10.75 9.20 -6.95
CA GLY A 124 10.61 7.76 -6.71
C GLY A 124 11.91 7.05 -6.32
N LEU A 125 13.05 7.75 -6.22
CA LEU A 125 14.35 7.16 -5.90
C LEU A 125 14.92 7.77 -4.62
N GLN A 126 15.28 6.90 -3.67
CA GLN A 126 15.94 7.31 -2.43
C GLN A 126 17.38 6.79 -2.43
N TRP A 127 18.34 7.72 -2.35
CA TRP A 127 19.77 7.43 -2.31
C TRP A 127 20.32 7.69 -0.92
N LEU A 128 20.95 6.69 -0.30
CA LEU A 128 21.50 6.76 1.05
C LEU A 128 23.02 6.63 1.01
N GLU A 129 23.67 7.54 1.71
CA GLU A 129 25.10 7.46 1.96
C GLU A 129 25.41 6.32 2.94
N PRO A 130 26.64 5.77 2.94
CA PRO A 130 27.02 4.71 3.87
C PRO A 130 26.69 5.02 5.34
N ALA A 131 26.83 6.26 5.78
CA ALA A 131 26.52 6.68 7.14
C ALA A 131 25.05 6.50 7.55
N GLN A 132 24.14 6.38 6.59
CA GLN A 132 22.69 6.21 6.80
C GLN A 132 22.27 4.74 6.83
N THR A 133 23.19 3.81 6.53
CA THR A 133 22.94 2.35 6.52
C THR A 133 23.33 1.71 7.85
N ALA A 134 22.85 0.53 8.15
CA ALA A 134 23.24 -0.20 9.38
C ALA A 134 24.69 -0.63 9.35
N GLY A 135 25.22 -1.00 8.18
CA GLY A 135 26.61 -1.43 7.97
C GLY A 135 27.62 -0.31 8.00
N LYS A 136 27.23 0.95 7.75
CA LYS A 136 28.09 2.15 7.69
C LYS A 136 29.22 2.09 6.66
N LYS A 137 29.17 1.17 5.71
CA LYS A 137 30.25 0.90 4.73
C LYS A 137 29.84 1.13 3.30
N ASP A 138 28.67 0.66 2.94
CA ASP A 138 28.17 0.65 1.58
C ASP A 138 26.94 1.55 1.46
N PRO A 139 26.75 2.21 0.30
CA PRO A 139 25.56 3.00 0.04
C PRO A 139 24.34 2.09 -0.16
N PHE A 140 23.15 2.70 -0.11
CA PHE A 140 21.90 2.00 -0.35
C PHE A 140 21.00 2.84 -1.27
N MET A 141 20.21 2.18 -2.10
CA MET A 141 19.18 2.82 -2.91
C MET A 141 17.91 1.98 -2.86
N PHE A 142 16.76 2.63 -2.73
CA PHE A 142 15.46 1.99 -2.89
C PHE A 142 14.48 2.91 -3.62
N THR A 143 13.42 2.30 -4.15
CA THR A 143 12.34 3.04 -4.83
C THR A 143 11.12 3.14 -3.95
N GLN A 144 10.33 4.22 -4.14
CA GLN A 144 8.98 4.37 -3.63
C GLN A 144 8.13 5.02 -4.71
N SER A 145 7.20 4.27 -5.30
CA SER A 145 6.49 4.67 -6.52
C SER A 145 5.02 5.06 -6.31
N GLN A 146 4.41 4.70 -5.19
CA GLN A 146 3.05 5.10 -4.84
C GLN A 146 3.04 6.59 -4.41
N ALA A 147 2.10 7.42 -4.85
CA ALA A 147 1.04 7.11 -5.79
C ALA A 147 1.50 7.17 -7.27
N ILE A 148 2.14 8.26 -7.71
CA ILE A 148 2.50 8.56 -9.12
C ILE A 148 3.99 8.92 -9.27
N HIS A 149 4.86 8.24 -8.52
CA HIS A 149 6.30 8.49 -8.57
C HIS A 149 7.07 7.52 -9.48
N ALA A 150 6.44 6.46 -10.01
CA ALA A 150 7.08 5.57 -10.99
C ALA A 150 7.55 6.35 -12.22
N ARG A 151 6.82 7.37 -12.68
CA ARG A 151 7.16 8.27 -13.79
C ARG A 151 8.44 9.07 -13.61
N SER A 152 8.96 9.16 -12.37
CA SER A 152 10.22 9.87 -12.10
C SER A 152 11.47 9.01 -12.39
N TRP A 153 11.29 7.69 -12.61
CA TRP A 153 12.40 6.79 -12.88
C TRP A 153 12.15 5.79 -14.02
N ILE A 154 10.90 5.66 -14.47
CA ILE A 154 10.51 4.86 -15.65
C ILE A 154 9.57 5.70 -16.51
N PRO A 155 9.84 5.93 -17.81
CA PRO A 155 8.85 6.50 -18.72
C PRO A 155 7.81 5.43 -19.06
N LEU A 156 6.57 5.55 -18.54
CA LEU A 156 5.50 4.56 -18.69
C LEU A 156 4.11 5.20 -18.55
N GLN A 157 3.07 4.39 -18.69
CA GLN A 157 1.69 4.78 -18.35
C GLN A 157 1.50 4.62 -16.83
N ASP A 158 1.73 5.71 -16.07
CA ASP A 158 1.77 5.70 -14.60
C ASP A 158 0.38 5.93 -14.00
N THR A 159 -0.45 4.91 -14.13
CA THR A 159 -1.81 4.86 -13.61
C THR A 159 -2.12 3.44 -13.13
N PRO A 160 -2.84 3.26 -12.02
CA PRO A 160 -3.25 1.94 -11.55
C PRO A 160 -4.15 1.18 -12.54
N ALA A 161 -4.80 1.89 -13.47
CA ALA A 161 -5.63 1.30 -14.53
C ALA A 161 -4.83 0.49 -15.55
N VAL A 162 -3.51 0.69 -15.64
CA VAL A 162 -2.63 -0.02 -16.57
C VAL A 162 -1.78 -1.04 -15.81
N ARG A 163 -1.93 -2.30 -16.16
CA ARG A 163 -1.17 -3.41 -15.56
C ARG A 163 -0.22 -4.00 -16.58
N VAL A 164 1.02 -4.21 -16.19
CA VAL A 164 2.09 -4.69 -17.04
C VAL A 164 2.83 -5.86 -16.42
N THR A 165 3.30 -6.79 -17.23
CA THR A 165 4.38 -7.70 -16.84
C THR A 165 5.72 -7.03 -17.12
N TYR A 166 6.81 -7.46 -16.49
CA TYR A 166 8.11 -6.89 -16.79
C TYR A 166 9.26 -7.88 -16.68
N ASN A 167 10.34 -7.60 -17.40
CA ASN A 167 11.67 -8.12 -17.15
C ASN A 167 12.58 -6.93 -16.82
N ALA A 168 13.63 -7.18 -16.05
CA ALA A 168 14.64 -6.18 -15.76
C ALA A 168 16.04 -6.79 -15.74
N ARG A 169 17.03 -6.03 -16.24
CA ARG A 169 18.45 -6.24 -16.02
C ARG A 169 19.00 -5.01 -15.31
N VAL A 170 19.65 -5.25 -14.17
CA VAL A 170 20.16 -4.18 -13.30
C VAL A 170 21.66 -4.44 -13.07
N ARG A 171 22.49 -3.48 -13.47
CA ARG A 171 23.92 -3.49 -13.19
C ARG A 171 24.24 -2.50 -12.07
N THR A 172 25.03 -2.95 -11.12
CA THR A 172 25.39 -2.22 -9.90
C THR A 172 26.83 -2.56 -9.47
N PRO A 173 27.44 -1.83 -8.53
CA PRO A 173 28.72 -2.25 -7.94
C PRO A 173 28.70 -3.70 -7.46
N ARG A 174 29.77 -4.44 -7.72
CA ARG A 174 29.83 -5.90 -7.50
C ARG A 174 29.61 -6.36 -6.06
N ASN A 175 29.88 -5.51 -5.09
CA ASN A 175 29.67 -5.78 -3.67
C ASN A 175 28.22 -5.60 -3.21
N LEU A 176 27.35 -5.01 -4.06
CA LEU A 176 25.95 -4.78 -3.73
C LEU A 176 25.03 -5.82 -4.38
N LEU A 177 23.93 -6.11 -3.74
CA LEU A 177 22.85 -6.97 -4.25
C LEU A 177 21.68 -6.08 -4.70
N ALA A 178 21.18 -6.32 -5.91
CA ALA A 178 19.90 -5.79 -6.34
C ALA A 178 18.78 -6.80 -6.06
N VAL A 179 17.61 -6.32 -5.65
CA VAL A 179 16.36 -7.07 -5.50
C VAL A 179 15.18 -6.26 -6.04
N MET A 180 14.18 -6.94 -6.61
CA MET A 180 13.02 -6.26 -7.21
C MET A 180 11.70 -6.94 -6.79
N SER A 181 10.58 -6.23 -7.01
CA SER A 181 9.22 -6.80 -6.93
C SER A 181 8.97 -7.84 -8.04
N ALA A 182 9.79 -8.87 -8.09
CA ALA A 182 9.86 -9.87 -9.14
C ALA A 182 10.35 -11.22 -8.60
N GLU A 183 10.69 -12.15 -9.49
CA GLU A 183 11.40 -13.38 -9.12
C GLU A 183 12.82 -12.99 -8.69
N ASN A 184 13.13 -13.18 -7.40
CA ASN A 184 14.47 -13.05 -6.84
C ASN A 184 15.01 -14.46 -6.54
N ASP A 185 16.24 -14.78 -6.98
CA ASP A 185 16.92 -15.99 -6.56
C ASP A 185 17.97 -15.64 -5.49
N ALA A 186 17.71 -16.04 -4.24
CA ALA A 186 18.61 -15.80 -3.12
C ALA A 186 20.00 -16.44 -3.26
N ARG A 187 20.20 -17.31 -4.27
CA ARG A 187 21.48 -17.96 -4.60
C ARG A 187 22.24 -17.23 -5.70
N THR A 188 21.66 -16.17 -6.28
CA THR A 188 22.33 -15.38 -7.32
C THR A 188 23.69 -14.88 -6.81
N PRO A 189 24.80 -15.11 -7.54
CA PRO A 189 26.10 -14.58 -7.19
C PRO A 189 26.09 -13.04 -7.14
N ARG A 190 26.86 -12.46 -6.23
CA ARG A 190 27.10 -11.00 -6.21
C ARG A 190 28.17 -10.66 -7.22
N ASP A 191 27.78 -10.49 -8.48
CA ASP A 191 28.66 -10.12 -9.58
C ASP A 191 28.37 -8.73 -10.15
N GLY A 192 27.30 -8.11 -9.64
CA GLY A 192 26.86 -6.76 -10.05
C GLY A 192 25.98 -6.76 -11.30
N ASP A 193 25.51 -7.91 -11.79
CA ASP A 193 24.62 -8.02 -12.96
C ASP A 193 23.46 -8.97 -12.64
N TYR A 194 22.27 -8.39 -12.47
CA TYR A 194 21.09 -9.08 -11.97
C TYR A 194 19.95 -9.04 -12.98
N SER A 195 19.28 -10.18 -13.15
CA SER A 195 18.11 -10.30 -14.03
C SER A 195 16.87 -10.69 -13.25
N PHE A 196 15.76 -10.03 -13.56
CA PHE A 196 14.49 -10.20 -12.88
C PHE A 196 13.35 -10.45 -13.87
N ARG A 197 12.31 -11.13 -13.39
CA ARG A 197 11.11 -11.36 -14.17
C ARG A 197 9.86 -11.29 -13.30
N MET A 198 8.90 -10.46 -13.69
CA MET A 198 7.56 -10.40 -13.11
C MET A 198 6.54 -10.87 -14.14
N ARG A 199 6.00 -12.08 -13.91
CA ARG A 199 5.09 -12.75 -14.85
C ARG A 199 3.63 -12.32 -14.66
N GLN A 200 3.27 -11.93 -13.45
CA GLN A 200 1.94 -11.44 -13.13
C GLN A 200 1.84 -9.95 -13.53
N PRO A 201 0.73 -9.55 -14.13
CA PRO A 201 0.55 -8.14 -14.49
C PRO A 201 0.27 -7.31 -13.22
N ILE A 202 1.07 -6.25 -13.03
CA ILE A 202 0.97 -5.30 -11.91
C ILE A 202 0.87 -3.87 -12.42
N PRO A 203 0.25 -2.95 -11.66
CA PRO A 203 0.34 -1.52 -11.96
C PRO A 203 1.76 -0.97 -11.72
N SER A 204 2.04 0.19 -12.30
CA SER A 204 3.34 0.83 -12.28
C SER A 204 3.88 1.09 -10.88
N TYR A 205 3.03 1.54 -9.95
CA TYR A 205 3.43 1.92 -8.60
C TYR A 205 3.96 0.74 -7.76
N LEU A 206 3.72 -0.50 -8.21
CA LEU A 206 4.21 -1.73 -7.59
C LEU A 206 5.54 -2.24 -8.17
N ILE A 207 6.10 -1.57 -9.18
CA ILE A 207 7.45 -1.88 -9.66
C ILE A 207 8.43 -1.29 -8.66
N ALA A 208 9.23 -2.15 -8.02
CA ALA A 208 10.16 -1.74 -6.99
C ALA A 208 11.55 -2.33 -7.20
N LEU A 209 12.57 -1.54 -6.84
CA LEU A 209 13.98 -1.90 -6.87
C LEU A 209 14.64 -1.45 -5.56
N ALA A 210 15.49 -2.30 -5.01
CA ALA A 210 16.42 -1.91 -3.95
C ALA A 210 17.81 -2.48 -4.24
N VAL A 211 18.84 -1.69 -3.92
CA VAL A 211 20.24 -2.04 -4.11
C VAL A 211 21.03 -1.68 -2.86
N GLY A 212 21.73 -2.65 -2.27
CA GLY A 212 22.50 -2.44 -1.05
C GLY A 212 23.31 -3.65 -0.64
N ASP A 213 24.01 -3.55 0.49
CA ASP A 213 24.63 -4.73 1.11
C ASP A 213 23.55 -5.56 1.81
N LEU A 214 22.90 -6.46 1.07
CA LEU A 214 21.76 -7.25 1.52
C LEU A 214 22.16 -8.71 1.78
N SER A 215 21.62 -9.28 2.83
CA SER A 215 21.64 -10.70 3.15
C SER A 215 20.22 -11.27 3.15
N PHE A 216 20.08 -12.54 2.82
CA PHE A 216 18.81 -13.25 2.82
C PHE A 216 18.74 -14.30 3.94
N ARG A 217 17.57 -14.41 4.60
CA ARG A 217 17.24 -15.50 5.52
C ARG A 217 15.90 -16.12 5.13
N PRO A 218 15.84 -17.44 4.85
CA PRO A 218 14.57 -18.12 4.63
C PRO A 218 13.78 -18.21 5.94
N LEU A 219 12.47 -17.97 5.88
CA LEU A 219 11.52 -18.19 6.96
C LEU A 219 10.72 -19.48 6.74
N SER A 220 10.43 -19.80 5.47
CA SER A 220 9.81 -21.04 5.04
C SER A 220 10.27 -21.41 3.62
N ARG A 221 9.61 -22.40 3.00
CA ARG A 221 9.87 -22.74 1.60
C ARG A 221 9.55 -21.59 0.64
N ARG A 222 8.56 -20.74 0.95
CA ARG A 222 8.08 -19.66 0.07
C ARG A 222 8.11 -18.27 0.70
N THR A 223 8.62 -18.14 1.92
CA THR A 223 8.79 -16.84 2.58
C THR A 223 10.23 -16.66 3.04
N GLY A 224 10.68 -15.42 3.08
CA GLY A 224 12.02 -15.06 3.53
C GLY A 224 12.13 -13.57 3.84
N VAL A 225 13.31 -13.17 4.31
CA VAL A 225 13.59 -11.76 4.60
C VAL A 225 14.97 -11.38 4.07
N TYR A 226 15.02 -10.27 3.37
CA TYR A 226 16.21 -9.53 3.02
C TYR A 226 16.41 -8.38 4.02
N ALA A 227 17.63 -8.12 4.40
CA ALA A 227 18.04 -6.94 5.16
C ALA A 227 19.56 -6.80 5.11
N GLU A 228 20.09 -5.69 5.60
CA GLU A 228 21.54 -5.58 5.82
C GLU A 228 22.03 -6.66 6.80
N PRO A 229 23.28 -7.16 6.69
CA PRO A 229 23.80 -8.28 7.49
C PRO A 229 23.61 -8.13 9.00
N GLN A 230 23.68 -6.88 9.52
CA GLN A 230 23.51 -6.54 10.93
C GLN A 230 22.07 -6.66 11.43
N VAL A 231 21.10 -6.62 10.50
CA VAL A 231 19.65 -6.56 10.80
C VAL A 231 18.97 -7.90 10.52
N VAL A 232 19.39 -8.64 9.49
CA VAL A 232 18.68 -9.78 8.93
C VAL A 232 18.34 -10.88 9.95
N ALA A 233 19.22 -11.14 10.91
CA ALA A 233 18.98 -12.17 11.94
C ALA A 233 17.87 -11.78 12.91
N ARG A 234 17.78 -10.50 13.28
CA ARG A 234 16.70 -9.94 14.12
C ARG A 234 15.39 -9.96 13.35
N ALA A 235 15.40 -9.50 12.09
CA ALA A 235 14.24 -9.51 11.22
C ALA A 235 13.66 -10.93 11.02
N ALA A 236 14.53 -11.93 10.81
CA ALA A 236 14.09 -13.31 10.64
C ALA A 236 13.40 -13.89 11.89
N ARG A 237 13.83 -13.50 13.09
CA ARG A 237 13.14 -13.89 14.35
C ARG A 237 11.79 -13.21 14.47
N GLU A 238 11.73 -11.90 14.23
CA GLU A 238 10.51 -11.11 14.31
C GLU A 238 9.44 -11.61 13.35
N PHE A 239 9.80 -11.90 12.10
CA PHE A 239 8.89 -12.28 11.02
C PHE A 239 8.65 -13.80 10.92
N SER A 240 9.05 -14.58 11.92
CA SER A 240 8.97 -16.06 11.86
C SER A 240 7.57 -16.63 11.68
N ASP A 241 6.51 -15.84 11.93
CA ASP A 241 5.11 -16.26 11.75
C ASP A 241 4.54 -15.94 10.35
N THR A 242 5.32 -15.33 9.44
CA THR A 242 4.85 -14.93 8.10
C THR A 242 4.17 -16.07 7.34
N GLU A 243 4.73 -17.29 7.36
CA GLU A 243 4.10 -18.44 6.67
C GLU A 243 2.75 -18.81 7.29
N LYS A 244 2.57 -18.68 8.60
CA LYS A 244 1.27 -18.91 9.26
C LYS A 244 0.24 -17.89 8.79
N MET A 245 0.65 -16.63 8.61
CA MET A 245 -0.20 -15.57 8.07
C MET A 245 -0.62 -15.89 6.63
N VAL A 246 0.33 -16.29 5.75
CA VAL A 246 0.03 -16.69 4.37
C VAL A 246 -1.00 -17.83 4.35
N GLN A 247 -0.78 -18.87 5.15
CA GLN A 247 -1.71 -20.02 5.21
C GLN A 247 -3.08 -19.64 5.76
N ALA A 248 -3.14 -18.73 6.73
CA ALA A 248 -4.41 -18.23 7.28
C ALA A 248 -5.19 -17.48 6.22
N THR A 249 -4.53 -16.59 5.47
CA THR A 249 -5.14 -15.80 4.40
C THR A 249 -5.62 -16.67 3.24
N GLU A 250 -4.83 -17.69 2.85
CA GLU A 250 -5.25 -18.65 1.83
C GLU A 250 -6.52 -19.42 2.22
N ARG A 251 -6.66 -19.80 3.49
CA ARG A 251 -7.89 -20.46 3.97
C ARG A 251 -9.10 -19.53 3.90
N LEU A 252 -8.92 -18.25 4.15
CA LEU A 252 -9.99 -17.25 4.15
C LEU A 252 -10.38 -16.82 2.73
N TYR A 253 -9.40 -16.43 1.90
CA TYR A 253 -9.63 -15.67 0.67
C TYR A 253 -9.17 -16.36 -0.61
N GLY A 254 -8.59 -17.56 -0.51
CA GLY A 254 -8.12 -18.34 -1.67
C GLY A 254 -6.60 -18.26 -1.86
N PRO A 255 -6.05 -18.93 -2.89
CA PRO A 255 -4.62 -19.18 -3.00
C PRO A 255 -3.81 -17.89 -3.19
N TYR A 256 -2.62 -17.85 -2.58
CA TYR A 256 -1.59 -16.86 -2.84
C TYR A 256 -1.04 -17.02 -4.26
N ARG A 257 -1.19 -16.02 -5.12
CA ARG A 257 -0.95 -16.13 -6.57
C ARG A 257 0.40 -15.58 -7.04
N TRP A 258 1.25 -15.14 -6.09
CA TRP A 258 2.49 -14.44 -6.40
C TRP A 258 3.74 -15.34 -6.30
N GLY A 259 3.60 -16.60 -5.90
CA GLY A 259 4.68 -17.59 -5.78
C GLY A 259 5.42 -17.50 -4.44
N ARG A 260 6.35 -16.55 -4.27
CA ARG A 260 7.04 -16.24 -3.00
C ARG A 260 6.53 -14.95 -2.40
N TYR A 261 6.54 -14.90 -1.08
CA TYR A 261 6.35 -13.69 -0.29
C TYR A 261 7.61 -13.44 0.54
N ASP A 262 8.44 -12.53 0.11
CA ASP A 262 9.63 -12.11 0.82
C ASP A 262 9.47 -10.67 1.33
N LEU A 263 10.14 -10.35 2.43
CA LEU A 263 10.18 -9.00 2.99
C LEU A 263 11.59 -8.42 2.80
N LEU A 264 11.67 -7.10 2.65
CA LEU A 264 12.92 -6.36 2.72
C LEU A 264 12.81 -5.32 3.83
N VAL A 265 13.63 -5.47 4.87
CA VAL A 265 13.76 -4.42 5.89
C VAL A 265 14.70 -3.36 5.35
N LEU A 266 14.15 -2.17 5.15
CA LEU A 266 14.87 -0.99 4.65
C LEU A 266 15.62 -0.26 5.78
N PRO A 267 16.57 0.62 5.43
CA PRO A 267 17.14 1.57 6.38
C PRO A 267 16.08 2.51 7.00
N PRO A 268 16.36 3.14 8.17
CA PRO A 268 15.38 3.97 8.90
C PRO A 268 14.83 5.19 8.14
N SER A 269 15.43 5.57 7.02
CA SER A 269 14.95 6.69 6.17
C SER A 269 13.71 6.35 5.35
N PHE A 270 13.26 5.09 5.35
CA PHE A 270 12.01 4.71 4.69
C PHE A 270 10.83 5.39 5.41
N PRO A 271 10.03 6.22 4.71
CA PRO A 271 9.08 7.12 5.37
C PRO A 271 7.77 6.46 5.78
N PHE A 272 7.48 5.25 5.30
CA PHE A 272 6.23 4.53 5.56
C PHE A 272 6.45 3.35 6.52
N GLY A 273 5.36 2.76 6.99
CA GLY A 273 5.39 1.50 7.73
C GLY A 273 5.86 0.36 6.83
N GLY A 274 5.18 0.18 5.70
CA GLY A 274 5.47 -0.81 4.68
C GLY A 274 5.15 -0.32 3.27
N MET A 275 5.36 -1.20 2.31
CA MET A 275 4.93 -1.05 0.91
C MET A 275 4.71 -2.43 0.31
N GLU A 276 3.56 -2.62 -0.26
CA GLU A 276 3.00 -3.90 -0.71
C GLU A 276 3.59 -4.47 -2.01
N ASN A 277 4.80 -4.09 -2.39
CA ASN A 277 5.42 -4.56 -3.63
C ASN A 277 5.30 -6.08 -3.77
N PRO A 278 4.65 -6.63 -4.82
CA PRO A 278 4.44 -8.06 -4.94
C PRO A 278 5.74 -8.84 -4.90
N ARG A 279 5.78 -9.95 -4.13
CA ARG A 279 6.94 -10.83 -3.95
C ARG A 279 8.08 -10.22 -3.12
N LEU A 280 8.08 -8.91 -2.83
CA LEU A 280 9.11 -8.21 -2.06
C LEU A 280 8.51 -7.00 -1.31
N THR A 281 7.78 -7.27 -0.26
CA THR A 281 7.26 -6.24 0.65
C THR A 281 8.41 -5.44 1.26
N PHE A 282 8.34 -4.11 1.17
CA PHE A 282 9.25 -3.25 1.92
C PHE A 282 8.70 -3.02 3.33
N ALA A 283 9.58 -2.96 4.32
CA ALA A 283 9.19 -2.77 5.71
C ALA A 283 10.18 -1.86 6.45
N THR A 284 9.65 -0.98 7.29
CA THR A 284 10.46 -0.14 8.19
C THR A 284 11.17 -0.99 9.25
N PRO A 285 12.39 -0.65 9.66
CA PRO A 285 13.07 -1.36 10.75
C PRO A 285 12.44 -1.11 12.13
N THR A 286 11.55 -0.11 12.27
CA THR A 286 10.87 0.22 13.53
C THR A 286 9.96 -0.90 14.02
N ILE A 287 9.46 -1.76 13.12
CA ILE A 287 8.62 -2.91 13.48
C ILE A 287 9.39 -4.07 14.14
N LEU A 288 10.71 -4.00 14.18
CA LEU A 288 11.53 -5.02 14.83
C LEU A 288 11.57 -4.79 16.36
N ALA A 289 10.41 -4.91 17.02
CA ALA A 289 10.25 -4.70 18.46
C ALA A 289 10.91 -5.80 19.31
N GLY A 290 11.05 -7.01 18.76
CA GLY A 290 11.66 -8.17 19.42
C GLY A 290 10.67 -9.10 20.10
N ASP A 291 9.38 -8.73 20.16
CA ASP A 291 8.30 -9.45 20.81
C ASP A 291 7.09 -9.73 19.87
N LYS A 292 7.24 -9.43 18.58
CA LYS A 292 6.21 -9.52 17.56
C LYS A 292 4.98 -8.64 17.82
N SER A 293 5.08 -7.64 18.67
CA SER A 293 3.96 -6.74 18.96
C SER A 293 3.57 -5.86 17.76
N LEU A 294 4.50 -5.59 16.84
CA LEU A 294 4.28 -4.71 15.68
C LEU A 294 4.16 -5.46 14.35
N VAL A 295 4.03 -6.79 14.36
CA VAL A 295 3.91 -7.58 13.11
C VAL A 295 2.53 -7.49 12.44
N ALA A 296 1.61 -6.68 12.99
CA ALA A 296 0.39 -6.28 12.31
C ALA A 296 0.70 -5.71 10.92
N LEU A 297 1.76 -4.93 10.79
CA LEU A 297 2.25 -4.43 9.51
C LEU A 297 2.53 -5.56 8.50
N VAL A 298 3.16 -6.68 8.93
CA VAL A 298 3.42 -7.81 8.03
C VAL A 298 2.10 -8.44 7.55
N ALA A 299 1.08 -8.49 8.41
CA ALA A 299 -0.24 -8.97 8.02
C ALA A 299 -0.95 -8.02 7.05
N HIS A 300 -0.77 -6.69 7.24
CA HIS A 300 -1.27 -5.64 6.35
C HIS A 300 -0.66 -5.79 4.95
N GLU A 301 0.67 -5.75 4.85
CA GLU A 301 1.38 -5.85 3.58
C GLU A 301 1.14 -7.20 2.87
N LEU A 302 0.95 -8.27 3.63
CA LEU A 302 0.57 -9.56 3.06
C LEU A 302 -0.87 -9.53 2.52
N ALA A 303 -1.80 -8.89 3.22
CA ALA A 303 -3.20 -8.78 2.81
C ALA A 303 -3.33 -8.07 1.45
N HIS A 304 -2.44 -7.14 1.15
CA HIS A 304 -2.33 -6.52 -0.16
C HIS A 304 -2.15 -7.52 -1.30
N SER A 305 -1.65 -8.72 -1.05
CA SER A 305 -1.56 -9.77 -2.07
C SER A 305 -2.93 -10.18 -2.66
N TRP A 306 -4.03 -9.84 -1.99
CA TRP A 306 -5.42 -9.99 -2.46
C TRP A 306 -6.06 -8.63 -2.76
N SER A 307 -5.94 -7.67 -1.85
CA SER A 307 -6.46 -6.31 -2.01
C SER A 307 -5.32 -5.34 -2.33
N GLY A 308 -5.39 -4.60 -3.41
CA GLY A 308 -4.30 -3.74 -3.90
C GLY A 308 -3.49 -4.37 -5.03
N ASN A 309 -2.97 -5.58 -4.85
CA ASN A 309 -2.14 -6.24 -5.86
C ASN A 309 -2.95 -7.11 -6.82
N LEU A 310 -3.79 -8.03 -6.30
CA LEU A 310 -4.60 -8.90 -7.14
C LEU A 310 -5.79 -8.14 -7.74
N VAL A 311 -6.51 -7.43 -6.89
CA VAL A 311 -7.58 -6.50 -7.26
C VAL A 311 -7.13 -5.11 -6.84
N THR A 312 -6.96 -4.21 -7.81
CA THR A 312 -6.38 -2.87 -7.60
C THR A 312 -7.44 -1.80 -7.83
N ASN A 313 -7.35 -0.66 -7.17
CA ASN A 313 -8.09 0.54 -7.53
C ASN A 313 -7.76 0.98 -8.97
N ALA A 314 -8.74 1.42 -9.75
CA ALA A 314 -8.49 1.89 -11.11
C ALA A 314 -7.96 3.33 -11.17
N THR A 315 -8.32 4.15 -10.19
CA THR A 315 -7.86 5.52 -10.00
C THR A 315 -7.57 5.79 -8.53
N TRP A 316 -6.82 6.82 -8.20
CA TRP A 316 -6.49 7.16 -6.80
C TRP A 316 -7.72 7.60 -5.99
N ARG A 317 -8.77 8.03 -6.64
CA ARG A 317 -10.08 8.27 -6.04
C ARG A 317 -10.70 6.99 -5.44
N ASP A 318 -10.32 5.83 -5.95
CA ASP A 318 -10.81 4.51 -5.51
C ASP A 318 -9.89 3.84 -4.49
N PHE A 319 -8.95 4.56 -3.89
CA PHE A 319 -7.86 4.04 -3.06
C PHE A 319 -8.35 3.21 -1.86
N TRP A 320 -9.52 3.51 -1.31
CA TRP A 320 -10.13 2.73 -0.24
C TRP A 320 -10.40 1.25 -0.62
N LEU A 321 -10.52 0.95 -1.93
CA LEU A 321 -10.63 -0.44 -2.42
C LEU A 321 -9.35 -1.25 -2.19
N ASN A 322 -8.20 -0.58 -2.10
CA ASN A 322 -6.96 -1.21 -1.65
C ASN A 322 -6.95 -1.26 -0.12
N GLU A 323 -6.94 -0.10 0.54
CA GLU A 323 -6.56 0.02 1.94
C GLU A 323 -7.65 -0.44 2.90
N GLY A 324 -8.90 -0.06 2.66
CA GLY A 324 -10.01 -0.48 3.53
C GLY A 324 -10.20 -2.00 3.56
N PHE A 325 -10.06 -2.64 2.40
CA PHE A 325 -10.05 -4.10 2.33
C PHE A 325 -8.83 -4.68 3.04
N THR A 326 -7.66 -4.11 2.82
CA THR A 326 -6.41 -4.60 3.41
C THR A 326 -6.43 -4.52 4.92
N VAL A 327 -6.88 -3.41 5.52
CA VAL A 327 -7.03 -3.28 6.98
C VAL A 327 -8.05 -4.29 7.52
N TYR A 328 -9.18 -4.51 6.82
CA TYR A 328 -10.12 -5.54 7.23
C TYR A 328 -9.49 -6.95 7.18
N LEU A 329 -8.78 -7.29 6.10
CA LEU A 329 -8.08 -8.57 5.95
C LEU A 329 -6.97 -8.74 7.00
N GLU A 330 -6.18 -7.71 7.25
CA GLU A 330 -5.15 -7.66 8.29
C GLU A 330 -5.71 -8.12 9.63
N ARG A 331 -6.81 -7.52 10.08
CA ARG A 331 -7.48 -7.88 11.35
C ARG A 331 -7.96 -9.32 11.37
N ARG A 332 -8.47 -9.84 10.24
CA ARG A 332 -8.86 -11.24 10.10
C ARG A 332 -7.66 -12.20 10.15
N ILE A 333 -6.50 -11.79 9.61
CA ILE A 333 -5.24 -12.53 9.72
C ILE A 333 -4.74 -12.50 11.16
N GLN A 334 -4.76 -11.33 11.83
CA GLN A 334 -4.40 -11.19 13.24
C GLN A 334 -5.26 -12.09 14.13
N GLU A 335 -6.58 -12.11 13.92
CA GLU A 335 -7.49 -13.01 14.64
C GLU A 335 -7.12 -14.48 14.46
N ALA A 336 -6.83 -14.88 13.22
CA ALA A 336 -6.52 -16.27 12.88
C ALA A 336 -5.17 -16.76 13.42
N VAL A 337 -4.19 -15.88 13.57
CA VAL A 337 -2.81 -16.24 13.99
C VAL A 337 -2.56 -15.96 15.46
N TYR A 338 -3.08 -14.84 15.98
CA TYR A 338 -2.79 -14.34 17.35
C TYR A 338 -4.02 -14.30 18.26
N GLY A 339 -5.19 -14.60 17.71
CA GLY A 339 -6.44 -14.64 18.47
C GLY A 339 -7.22 -13.32 18.43
N ARG A 340 -8.50 -13.45 18.82
CA ARG A 340 -9.49 -12.38 18.70
C ARG A 340 -9.13 -11.11 19.50
N ALA A 341 -8.59 -11.28 20.71
CA ALA A 341 -8.23 -10.14 21.57
C ALA A 341 -7.20 -9.22 20.90
N ARG A 342 -6.27 -9.77 20.11
CA ARG A 342 -5.30 -9.00 19.34
C ARG A 342 -5.98 -8.19 18.24
N ALA A 343 -6.85 -8.80 17.44
CA ALA A 343 -7.58 -8.13 16.39
C ALA A 343 -8.52 -7.03 16.92
N GLU A 344 -9.18 -7.27 18.07
CA GLU A 344 -10.03 -6.27 18.74
C GLU A 344 -9.20 -5.07 19.23
N MET A 345 -7.99 -5.30 19.71
CA MET A 345 -7.07 -4.25 20.13
C MET A 345 -6.68 -3.34 18.95
N GLU A 346 -6.25 -3.91 17.83
CA GLU A 346 -5.91 -3.16 16.62
C GLU A 346 -7.14 -2.42 16.05
N ALA A 347 -8.32 -3.03 16.06
CA ALA A 347 -9.54 -2.38 15.59
C ALA A 347 -9.96 -1.19 16.48
N ALA A 348 -9.76 -1.29 17.81
CA ALA A 348 -10.04 -0.19 18.73
C ALA A 348 -9.05 0.98 18.56
N LEU A 349 -7.77 0.68 18.27
CA LEU A 349 -6.78 1.70 17.93
C LEU A 349 -7.15 2.44 16.64
N GLY A 350 -7.43 1.69 15.56
CA GLY A 350 -7.76 2.28 14.28
C GLY A 350 -9.03 3.15 14.32
N LEU A 351 -10.07 2.73 15.06
CA LEU A 351 -11.25 3.58 15.24
C LEU A 351 -10.91 4.89 15.93
N ARG A 352 -10.07 4.85 16.96
CA ARG A 352 -9.66 6.06 17.67
C ARG A 352 -8.84 6.99 16.80
N ASP A 353 -7.82 6.44 16.11
CA ASP A 353 -6.93 7.21 15.25
C ASP A 353 -7.76 7.88 14.10
N LEU A 354 -8.71 7.15 13.49
CA LEU A 354 -9.67 7.72 12.55
C LEU A 354 -10.51 8.85 13.16
N GLN A 355 -11.02 8.70 14.40
CA GLN A 355 -11.82 9.75 15.05
C GLN A 355 -11.00 11.00 15.35
N GLU A 356 -9.74 10.85 15.74
CA GLU A 356 -8.80 11.97 15.95
C GLU A 356 -8.54 12.70 14.61
N GLU A 357 -8.36 11.97 13.52
CA GLU A 357 -8.13 12.57 12.20
C GLU A 357 -9.39 13.26 11.63
N LEU A 358 -10.56 12.62 11.70
CA LEU A 358 -11.83 13.23 11.26
C LEU A 358 -12.14 14.56 11.95
N ALA A 359 -11.65 14.76 13.19
CA ALA A 359 -11.81 16.04 13.89
C ALA A 359 -11.00 17.19 13.27
N THR A 360 -10.09 16.91 12.34
CA THR A 360 -9.17 17.88 11.72
C THR A 360 -9.34 18.00 10.21
N LEU A 361 -9.96 17.03 9.56
CA LEU A 361 -10.19 17.01 8.11
C LEU A 361 -11.33 17.96 7.70
N GLU A 362 -11.30 18.36 6.45
CA GLU A 362 -12.45 19.00 5.80
C GLU A 362 -13.45 17.91 5.34
N ASP A 363 -14.75 18.20 5.37
CA ASP A 363 -15.83 17.26 4.98
C ASP A 363 -15.56 16.52 3.65
N ARG A 364 -14.94 17.20 2.67
CA ARG A 364 -14.62 16.65 1.36
C ARG A 364 -13.57 15.53 1.42
N ASP A 365 -12.70 15.52 2.44
CA ASP A 365 -11.62 14.57 2.62
C ASP A 365 -12.01 13.41 3.56
N GLU A 366 -13.18 13.50 4.21
CA GLU A 366 -13.75 12.43 5.02
C GLU A 366 -14.49 11.35 4.21
N ILE A 367 -14.51 11.47 2.88
CA ILE A 367 -15.30 10.64 1.94
C ILE A 367 -14.42 9.50 1.40
N LEU A 368 -14.94 8.25 1.39
CA LEU A 368 -14.20 7.12 0.83
C LEU A 368 -13.89 7.28 -0.67
N HIS A 369 -14.85 7.80 -1.44
CA HIS A 369 -14.69 8.06 -2.86
C HIS A 369 -14.30 9.53 -3.09
N VAL A 370 -13.14 9.91 -2.55
CA VAL A 370 -12.63 11.29 -2.50
C VAL A 370 -12.35 11.87 -3.89
N ASP A 371 -12.65 13.15 -4.12
CA ASP A 371 -12.26 13.83 -5.35
C ASP A 371 -10.86 14.46 -5.22
N LEU A 372 -9.89 13.83 -5.88
CA LEU A 372 -8.49 14.27 -5.92
C LEU A 372 -8.13 14.97 -7.24
N LYS A 373 -9.08 15.31 -8.10
CA LYS A 373 -8.81 15.97 -9.38
C LYS A 373 -8.12 17.33 -9.16
N GLY A 374 -6.92 17.49 -9.76
CA GLY A 374 -6.11 18.70 -9.62
C GLY A 374 -5.38 18.83 -8.28
N ARG A 375 -5.39 17.79 -7.46
CA ARG A 375 -4.64 17.66 -6.20
C ARG A 375 -3.56 16.59 -6.36
N ASP A 376 -2.53 16.63 -5.52
CA ASP A 376 -1.59 15.52 -5.41
C ASP A 376 -2.33 14.29 -4.84
N PRO A 377 -2.27 13.12 -5.49
CA PRO A 377 -2.94 11.94 -4.97
C PRO A 377 -2.45 11.51 -3.58
N ASP A 378 -1.24 11.88 -3.18
CA ASP A 378 -0.70 11.62 -1.84
C ASP A 378 -1.50 12.36 -0.74
N GLU A 379 -2.22 13.45 -1.07
CA GLU A 379 -3.14 14.11 -0.14
C GLU A 379 -4.34 13.24 0.26
N GLY A 380 -4.61 12.17 -0.47
CA GLY A 380 -5.62 11.17 -0.14
C GLY A 380 -5.17 10.08 0.83
N PHE A 381 -3.91 10.09 1.29
CA PHE A 381 -3.35 9.08 2.20
C PHE A 381 -3.61 9.48 3.66
N THR A 382 -4.88 9.53 4.01
CA THR A 382 -5.40 9.76 5.38
C THR A 382 -5.89 8.43 5.97
N ASP A 383 -6.27 8.38 7.24
CA ASP A 383 -6.88 7.19 7.86
C ASP A 383 -8.26 6.84 7.25
N VAL A 384 -8.88 7.75 6.50
CA VAL A 384 -10.21 7.55 5.92
C VAL A 384 -10.27 6.36 4.97
N PRO A 385 -9.47 6.23 3.90
CA PRO A 385 -9.51 5.06 3.03
C PRO A 385 -9.20 3.75 3.78
N TYR A 386 -8.35 3.79 4.81
CA TYR A 386 -7.95 2.64 5.62
C TYR A 386 -9.06 2.24 6.60
N GLU A 387 -9.29 3.05 7.61
CA GLU A 387 -10.11 2.69 8.76
C GLU A 387 -11.61 2.83 8.50
N LYS A 388 -12.07 3.92 7.85
CA LYS A 388 -13.48 4.03 7.46
C LYS A 388 -13.85 2.96 6.44
N GLY A 389 -12.94 2.65 5.49
CA GLY A 389 -13.11 1.55 4.55
C GLY A 389 -13.22 0.18 5.25
N ALA A 390 -12.36 -0.10 6.21
CA ALA A 390 -12.40 -1.33 6.99
C ALA A 390 -13.66 -1.43 7.86
N LEU A 391 -14.11 -0.33 8.47
CA LEU A 391 -15.36 -0.28 9.23
C LEU A 391 -16.58 -0.55 8.35
N PHE A 392 -16.60 -0.08 7.10
CA PHE A 392 -17.65 -0.42 6.15
C PHE A 392 -17.70 -1.93 5.90
N LEU A 393 -16.56 -2.59 5.67
CA LEU A 393 -16.49 -4.04 5.48
C LEU A 393 -16.89 -4.80 6.75
N LEU A 394 -16.50 -4.31 7.92
CA LEU A 394 -16.91 -4.88 9.20
C LEU A 394 -18.42 -4.74 9.42
N HIS A 395 -19.02 -3.60 9.01
CA HIS A 395 -20.48 -3.41 9.03
C HIS A 395 -21.18 -4.43 8.13
N LEU A 396 -20.65 -4.69 6.92
CA LEU A 396 -21.16 -5.74 6.04
C LEU A 396 -21.04 -7.13 6.68
N GLU A 397 -19.89 -7.47 7.30
CA GLU A 397 -19.72 -8.74 8.01
C GLU A 397 -20.74 -8.90 9.13
N GLN A 398 -20.95 -7.86 9.95
CA GLN A 398 -21.90 -7.90 11.08
C GLN A 398 -23.35 -8.04 10.60
N THR A 399 -23.69 -7.37 9.51
CA THR A 399 -25.06 -7.39 8.95
C THR A 399 -25.40 -8.73 8.30
N PHE A 400 -24.52 -9.26 7.45
CA PHE A 400 -24.79 -10.49 6.68
C PHE A 400 -24.30 -11.75 7.36
N GLY A 401 -23.48 -11.62 8.40
CA GLY A 401 -22.79 -12.71 9.07
C GLY A 401 -21.49 -13.11 8.38
N ARG A 402 -20.55 -13.60 9.18
CA ARG A 402 -19.18 -13.92 8.76
C ARG A 402 -19.11 -14.90 7.58
N ALA A 403 -19.85 -16.01 7.64
CA ALA A 403 -19.74 -17.04 6.60
C ALA A 403 -20.28 -16.61 5.21
N PRO A 404 -21.43 -15.91 5.08
CA PRO A 404 -21.85 -15.32 3.81
C PRO A 404 -20.86 -14.26 3.30
N PHE A 405 -20.33 -13.41 4.17
CA PHE A 405 -19.41 -12.34 3.79
C PHE A 405 -18.05 -12.90 3.34
N ASP A 406 -17.48 -13.89 4.02
CA ASP A 406 -16.26 -14.57 3.59
C ASP A 406 -16.42 -15.24 2.22
N ARG A 407 -17.59 -15.83 1.92
CA ARG A 407 -17.87 -16.35 0.56
C ARG A 407 -17.93 -15.24 -0.49
N PHE A 408 -18.53 -14.11 -0.15
CA PHE A 408 -18.59 -12.93 -1.01
C PHE A 408 -17.17 -12.42 -1.32
N LEU A 409 -16.32 -12.20 -0.31
CA LEU A 409 -14.94 -11.72 -0.50
C LEU A 409 -14.10 -12.68 -1.34
N ARG A 410 -14.20 -14.00 -1.09
CA ARG A 410 -13.51 -15.00 -1.91
C ARG A 410 -13.97 -14.95 -3.37
N SER A 411 -15.26 -14.78 -3.60
CA SER A 411 -15.82 -14.63 -4.95
C SER A 411 -15.33 -13.34 -5.62
N TYR A 412 -15.31 -12.22 -4.88
CA TYR A 412 -14.84 -10.93 -5.33
C TYR A 412 -13.37 -10.98 -5.80
N PHE A 413 -12.46 -11.48 -4.97
CA PHE A 413 -11.04 -11.61 -5.33
C PHE A 413 -10.79 -12.55 -6.51
N ASN A 414 -11.61 -13.58 -6.68
CA ASN A 414 -11.52 -14.47 -7.83
C ASN A 414 -12.06 -13.82 -9.10
N HIS A 415 -13.16 -13.09 -9.00
CA HIS A 415 -13.83 -12.46 -10.14
C HIS A 415 -12.98 -11.35 -10.78
N PHE A 416 -12.40 -10.49 -9.92
CA PHE A 416 -11.59 -9.36 -10.36
C PHE A 416 -10.08 -9.64 -10.34
N ALA A 417 -9.66 -10.90 -10.25
CA ALA A 417 -8.25 -11.25 -10.19
C ALA A 417 -7.44 -10.64 -11.35
N PHE A 418 -6.36 -9.94 -11.00
CA PHE A 418 -5.48 -9.20 -11.92
C PHE A 418 -6.18 -8.08 -12.72
N GLN A 419 -7.23 -7.51 -12.15
CA GLN A 419 -7.92 -6.36 -12.72
C GLN A 419 -7.77 -5.13 -11.82
N SER A 420 -7.91 -3.95 -12.43
CA SER A 420 -8.07 -2.68 -11.75
C SER A 420 -9.52 -2.24 -11.91
N ILE A 421 -10.18 -1.90 -10.81
CA ILE A 421 -11.61 -1.62 -10.76
C ILE A 421 -11.92 -0.28 -10.10
N THR A 422 -13.08 0.29 -10.40
CA THR A 422 -13.59 1.49 -9.75
C THR A 422 -14.54 1.14 -8.60
N THR A 423 -14.82 2.13 -7.76
CA THR A 423 -15.84 2.04 -6.70
C THR A 423 -17.20 1.63 -7.26
N GLU A 424 -17.62 2.17 -8.42
CA GLU A 424 -18.89 1.82 -9.05
C GLU A 424 -18.94 0.34 -9.48
N GLN A 425 -17.85 -0.19 -9.99
CA GLN A 425 -17.75 -1.62 -10.35
C GLN A 425 -17.84 -2.51 -9.11
N PHE A 426 -17.16 -2.12 -8.02
CA PHE A 426 -17.31 -2.80 -6.74
C PHE A 426 -18.75 -2.76 -6.23
N LEU A 427 -19.39 -1.60 -6.21
CA LEU A 427 -20.76 -1.42 -5.73
C LEU A 427 -21.78 -2.22 -6.56
N ALA A 428 -21.60 -2.28 -7.88
CA ALA A 428 -22.41 -3.13 -8.74
C ALA A 428 -22.25 -4.62 -8.39
N TYR A 429 -21.01 -5.05 -8.13
CA TYR A 429 -20.72 -6.43 -7.73
C TYR A 429 -21.28 -6.75 -6.34
N LEU A 430 -21.13 -5.84 -5.38
CA LEU A 430 -21.69 -5.93 -4.02
C LEU A 430 -23.21 -6.09 -4.08
N LYS A 431 -23.87 -5.22 -4.85
CA LYS A 431 -25.32 -5.27 -5.03
C LYS A 431 -25.77 -6.65 -5.54
N GLN A 432 -25.23 -7.10 -6.66
CA GLN A 432 -25.63 -8.35 -7.31
C GLN A 432 -25.31 -9.59 -6.49
N ASN A 433 -24.15 -9.61 -5.80
CA ASN A 433 -23.59 -10.82 -5.20
C ASN A 433 -23.82 -10.94 -3.69
N LEU A 434 -24.23 -9.85 -3.02
CA LEU A 434 -24.55 -9.85 -1.59
C LEU A 434 -25.90 -9.19 -1.30
N LEU A 435 -26.12 -7.92 -1.66
CA LEU A 435 -27.31 -7.18 -1.23
C LEU A 435 -28.60 -7.77 -1.78
N ASP A 436 -28.68 -8.03 -3.09
CA ASP A 436 -29.88 -8.60 -3.74
C ASP A 436 -30.22 -10.02 -3.28
N LYS A 437 -29.22 -10.74 -2.70
CA LYS A 437 -29.46 -12.08 -2.12
C LYS A 437 -30.10 -12.04 -0.74
N TYR A 438 -29.97 -10.92 -0.02
CA TYR A 438 -30.47 -10.73 1.34
C TYR A 438 -31.16 -9.38 1.49
N PRO A 439 -32.27 -9.09 0.78
CA PRO A 439 -32.85 -7.73 0.70
C PRO A 439 -33.28 -7.16 2.05
N ALA A 440 -33.76 -7.98 2.98
CA ALA A 440 -34.13 -7.53 4.32
C ALA A 440 -32.93 -7.05 5.15
N LEU A 441 -31.76 -7.65 4.97
CA LEU A 441 -30.53 -7.23 5.62
C LEU A 441 -29.90 -6.04 4.89
N ALA A 442 -29.98 -6.04 3.55
CA ALA A 442 -29.46 -4.95 2.71
C ALA A 442 -30.07 -3.58 3.06
N ALA A 443 -31.33 -3.55 3.50
CA ALA A 443 -31.99 -2.33 3.97
C ALA A 443 -31.33 -1.68 5.22
N GLN A 444 -30.46 -2.41 5.92
CA GLN A 444 -29.71 -1.92 7.08
C GLN A 444 -28.34 -1.35 6.70
N VAL A 445 -27.96 -1.41 5.42
CA VAL A 445 -26.65 -0.95 4.95
C VAL A 445 -26.81 0.37 4.18
N PRO A 446 -26.50 1.52 4.79
CA PRO A 446 -26.57 2.82 4.15
C PRO A 446 -25.33 3.06 3.26
N VAL A 447 -25.27 2.36 2.11
CA VAL A 447 -24.09 2.37 1.22
C VAL A 447 -23.66 3.78 0.82
N ASP A 448 -24.61 4.68 0.49
CA ASP A 448 -24.30 6.07 0.11
C ASP A 448 -23.66 6.85 1.26
N GLU A 449 -24.12 6.64 2.50
CA GLU A 449 -23.52 7.29 3.67
C GLU A 449 -22.06 6.87 3.87
N TRP A 450 -21.74 5.59 3.66
CA TRP A 450 -20.38 5.09 3.76
C TRP A 450 -19.45 5.64 2.69
N ILE A 451 -19.93 5.68 1.44
CA ILE A 451 -19.08 5.94 0.27
C ILE A 451 -18.95 7.43 -0.03
N SER A 452 -20.07 8.18 0.07
CA SER A 452 -20.20 9.53 -0.50
C SER A 452 -20.44 10.63 0.54
N ARG A 453 -20.58 10.29 1.83
CA ARG A 453 -20.84 11.27 2.89
C ARG A 453 -19.66 11.44 3.83
N PRO A 454 -19.44 12.63 4.39
CA PRO A 454 -18.47 12.86 5.44
C PRO A 454 -18.87 12.11 6.73
N ALA A 455 -17.98 12.08 7.70
CA ALA A 455 -18.12 11.42 8.99
C ALA A 455 -18.38 9.90 8.90
N LEU A 456 -18.71 9.29 10.01
CA LEU A 456 -19.11 7.88 10.08
C LEU A 456 -20.64 7.79 10.19
N PRO A 457 -21.30 6.84 9.47
CA PRO A 457 -22.72 6.58 9.67
C PRO A 457 -23.05 6.23 11.13
N ALA A 458 -24.25 6.57 11.59
CA ALA A 458 -24.69 6.26 12.95
C ALA A 458 -24.67 4.74 13.27
N SER A 459 -24.78 3.90 12.23
CA SER A 459 -24.71 2.44 12.30
C SER A 459 -23.28 1.90 12.27
N ALA A 460 -22.23 2.74 12.25
CA ALA A 460 -20.85 2.29 12.19
C ALA A 460 -20.49 1.40 13.38
N PRO A 461 -19.78 0.28 13.15
CA PRO A 461 -19.26 -0.55 14.22
C PRO A 461 -18.36 0.25 15.17
N LYS A 462 -18.44 -0.07 16.46
CA LYS A 462 -17.61 0.54 17.51
C LYS A 462 -16.77 -0.53 18.19
N PRO A 463 -15.67 -0.98 17.57
CA PRO A 463 -14.79 -1.96 18.16
C PRO A 463 -14.23 -1.48 19.50
N THR A 464 -14.15 -2.38 20.47
CA THR A 464 -13.62 -2.14 21.82
C THR A 464 -12.62 -3.23 22.18
N SER A 465 -11.72 -2.92 23.11
CA SER A 465 -10.71 -3.88 23.59
C SER A 465 -10.82 -4.07 25.09
N PRO A 466 -11.14 -5.29 25.57
CA PRO A 466 -11.08 -5.59 27.01
C PRO A 466 -9.66 -5.41 27.60
N ALA A 467 -8.61 -5.54 26.78
CA ALA A 467 -7.24 -5.30 27.21
C ALA A 467 -7.05 -3.81 27.56
N PHE A 468 -7.53 -2.92 26.71
CA PHE A 468 -7.44 -1.47 26.97
C PHE A 468 -8.29 -1.04 28.15
N ALA A 469 -9.47 -1.60 28.32
CA ALA A 469 -10.30 -1.32 29.50
C ALA A 469 -9.55 -1.65 30.81
N ARG A 470 -8.80 -2.77 30.85
CA ARG A 470 -7.96 -3.11 32.00
C ARG A 470 -6.78 -2.13 32.20
N VAL A 471 -6.18 -1.67 31.11
CA VAL A 471 -5.10 -0.67 31.15
C VAL A 471 -5.61 0.66 31.70
N GLU A 472 -6.77 1.11 31.22
CA GLU A 472 -7.44 2.32 31.69
C GLU A 472 -7.81 2.25 33.17
N GLU A 473 -8.31 1.09 33.63
CA GLU A 473 -8.57 0.87 35.06
C GLU A 473 -7.32 1.05 35.91
N GLN A 474 -6.18 0.48 35.49
CA GLN A 474 -4.91 0.64 36.20
C GLN A 474 -4.45 2.11 36.17
N ALA A 475 -4.55 2.79 35.03
CA ALA A 475 -4.22 4.20 34.89
C ALA A 475 -5.07 5.07 35.83
N GLN A 476 -6.40 4.86 35.83
CA GLN A 476 -7.32 5.59 36.72
C GLN A 476 -7.01 5.36 38.21
N ARG A 477 -6.72 4.13 38.61
CA ARG A 477 -6.35 3.81 40.00
C ARG A 477 -5.05 4.53 40.42
N TRP A 478 -4.06 4.58 39.52
CA TRP A 478 -2.84 5.33 39.74
C TRP A 478 -3.10 6.85 39.81
N LEU A 479 -3.86 7.40 38.87
CA LEU A 479 -4.22 8.82 38.86
C LEU A 479 -4.95 9.25 40.14
N ARG A 480 -5.82 8.38 40.70
CA ARG A 480 -6.49 8.64 41.99
C ARG A 480 -5.62 8.38 43.22
N GLY A 481 -4.36 7.89 43.05
CA GLY A 481 -3.45 7.57 44.13
C GLY A 481 -3.79 6.28 44.90
N GLU A 482 -4.61 5.40 44.35
CA GLU A 482 -4.97 4.11 44.93
C GLU A 482 -3.84 3.08 44.84
N ILE A 483 -2.98 3.22 43.82
CA ILE A 483 -1.77 2.43 43.61
C ILE A 483 -0.61 3.34 43.24
N SER A 484 0.64 2.91 43.53
CA SER A 484 1.85 3.58 43.07
C SER A 484 2.21 3.19 41.65
N ALA A 485 3.05 3.97 40.97
CA ALA A 485 3.54 3.67 39.62
C ALA A 485 4.22 2.29 39.52
N THR A 486 4.94 1.87 40.58
CA THR A 486 5.63 0.57 40.67
C THR A 486 4.66 -0.62 40.76
N GLN A 487 3.40 -0.40 41.08
CA GLN A 487 2.35 -1.44 41.12
C GLN A 487 1.62 -1.62 39.80
N ILE A 488 1.88 -0.74 38.82
CA ILE A 488 1.32 -0.90 37.48
C ILE A 488 2.05 -2.05 36.77
N PRO A 489 1.35 -3.07 36.22
CA PRO A 489 1.97 -4.27 35.67
C PRO A 489 2.53 -4.07 34.25
N VAL A 490 3.23 -2.96 33.99
CA VAL A 490 3.76 -2.54 32.66
C VAL A 490 4.63 -3.61 32.01
N ALA A 491 5.36 -4.40 32.81
CA ALA A 491 6.23 -5.47 32.31
C ALA A 491 5.45 -6.59 31.58
N SER A 492 4.18 -6.81 31.94
CA SER A 492 3.31 -7.82 31.33
C SER A 492 2.53 -7.31 30.10
N TRP A 493 2.60 -6.01 29.83
CA TRP A 493 1.86 -5.38 28.75
C TRP A 493 2.54 -5.51 27.40
N THR A 494 1.76 -5.64 26.36
CA THR A 494 2.19 -5.49 24.97
C THR A 494 2.58 -4.04 24.67
N THR A 495 3.25 -3.81 23.56
CA THR A 495 3.59 -2.45 23.10
C THR A 495 2.33 -1.60 22.94
N GLN A 496 1.24 -2.16 22.40
CA GLN A 496 -0.03 -1.45 22.22
C GLN A 496 -0.66 -1.05 23.56
N GLU A 497 -0.65 -1.94 24.55
CA GLU A 497 -1.16 -1.64 25.88
C GLU A 497 -0.35 -0.53 26.58
N ARG A 498 0.98 -0.54 26.41
CA ARG A 498 1.87 0.53 26.93
C ARG A 498 1.59 1.87 26.25
N LEU A 499 1.47 1.88 24.92
CA LEU A 499 1.14 3.10 24.18
C LEU A 499 -0.24 3.63 24.55
N HIS A 500 -1.23 2.74 24.72
CA HIS A 500 -2.56 3.14 25.16
C HIS A 500 -2.55 3.75 26.57
N PHE A 501 -1.79 3.16 27.49
CA PHE A 501 -1.60 3.71 28.83
C PHE A 501 -1.02 5.13 28.78
N LEU A 502 0.06 5.32 28.03
CA LEU A 502 0.71 6.63 27.92
C LEU A 502 -0.23 7.70 27.35
N ARG A 503 -0.97 7.37 26.28
CA ARG A 503 -1.96 8.29 25.68
C ARG A 503 -3.11 8.59 26.65
N PHE A 504 -3.62 7.59 27.36
CA PHE A 504 -4.69 7.76 28.34
C PHE A 504 -4.24 8.68 29.49
N VAL A 505 -3.04 8.47 29.99
CA VAL A 505 -2.46 9.33 31.03
C VAL A 505 -2.22 10.74 30.50
N GLN A 506 -1.66 10.90 29.31
CA GLN A 506 -1.44 12.20 28.69
C GLN A 506 -2.74 13.00 28.59
N SER A 507 -3.84 12.39 28.15
CA SER A 507 -5.15 13.06 28.05
C SER A 507 -5.67 13.58 29.40
N ALA A 508 -5.28 12.96 30.52
CA ALA A 508 -5.63 13.42 31.85
C ALA A 508 -4.84 14.68 32.29
N PHE A 509 -3.71 14.98 31.61
CA PHE A 509 -2.88 16.17 31.89
C PHE A 509 -3.19 17.34 30.94
N GLU A 510 -3.89 17.09 29.84
CA GLU A 510 -4.25 18.15 28.88
C GLU A 510 -5.37 19.04 29.42
N PRO A 511 -5.38 20.36 29.13
CA PRO A 511 -6.51 21.22 29.47
C PRO A 511 -7.75 20.75 28.68
N PRO A 512 -8.97 20.93 29.23
CA PRO A 512 -10.18 20.58 28.53
C PRO A 512 -10.25 21.32 27.18
N PRO A 513 -10.74 20.66 26.11
CA PRO A 513 -10.97 21.35 24.85
C PRO A 513 -11.88 22.55 25.08
N SER A 514 -11.54 23.69 24.48
CA SER A 514 -12.37 24.90 24.51
C SER A 514 -13.78 24.55 24.04
N ALA A 515 -14.80 24.99 24.78
CA ALA A 515 -16.21 24.64 24.63
C ALA A 515 -16.66 24.65 23.15
N GLY A 516 -16.89 23.47 22.55
CA GLY A 516 -17.32 23.28 21.16
C GLY A 516 -17.06 21.90 20.57
N GLY A 517 -16.24 21.05 21.19
CA GLY A 517 -15.96 19.69 20.69
C GLY A 517 -16.90 18.63 21.29
N PRO A 518 -17.05 17.45 20.64
CA PRO A 518 -17.88 16.37 21.15
C PRO A 518 -17.34 15.88 22.50
N ALA A 519 -18.23 15.68 23.47
CA ALA A 519 -17.92 15.24 24.82
C ALA A 519 -17.28 13.84 24.81
N GLY A 520 -15.94 13.78 24.81
CA GLY A 520 -15.18 12.60 25.18
C GLY A 520 -15.39 12.30 26.67
N ALA A 521 -15.27 11.05 27.08
CA ALA A 521 -15.49 10.58 28.44
C ALA A 521 -14.81 11.51 29.46
N SER A 522 -15.57 11.94 30.45
CA SER A 522 -15.17 12.86 31.52
C SER A 522 -13.86 12.43 32.18
N ALA A 523 -12.75 12.96 31.71
CA ALA A 523 -11.46 12.83 32.40
C ALA A 523 -11.55 13.68 33.68
N THR A 524 -11.38 13.06 34.81
CA THR A 524 -11.30 13.75 36.11
C THR A 524 -10.07 14.66 36.06
N GLN A 525 -10.28 15.98 36.05
CA GLN A 525 -9.18 16.95 36.00
C GLN A 525 -8.29 16.79 37.23
N LEU A 526 -7.02 16.52 37.00
CA LEU A 526 -6.01 16.47 38.06
C LEU A 526 -5.69 17.87 38.55
N SER A 527 -5.69 18.06 39.87
CA SER A 527 -5.17 19.27 40.50
C SER A 527 -3.67 19.43 40.25
N GLN A 528 -3.14 20.65 40.39
CA GLN A 528 -1.72 20.90 40.23
C GLN A 528 -0.85 20.07 41.20
N THR A 529 -1.34 19.83 42.42
CA THR A 529 -0.68 18.98 43.42
C THR A 529 -0.63 17.52 42.98
N GLU A 530 -1.70 17.00 42.43
CA GLU A 530 -1.76 15.62 41.89
C GLU A 530 -0.84 15.45 40.70
N ARG A 531 -0.78 16.43 39.79
CA ARG A 531 0.15 16.43 38.64
C ARG A 531 1.60 16.38 39.12
N SER A 532 1.98 17.23 40.12
CA SER A 532 3.33 17.24 40.67
C SER A 532 3.70 15.93 41.37
N ARG A 533 2.76 15.31 42.10
CA ARG A 533 2.96 13.97 42.69
C ARG A 533 3.22 12.91 41.64
N LEU A 534 2.39 12.85 40.61
CA LEU A 534 2.49 11.83 39.53
C LEU A 534 3.77 11.98 38.69
N MET A 535 4.20 13.23 38.44
CA MET A 535 5.47 13.49 37.75
C MET A 535 6.66 13.00 38.59
N GLY A 536 6.65 13.24 39.93
CA GLY A 536 7.70 12.75 40.82
C GLY A 536 7.71 11.22 41.01
N GLU A 537 6.66 10.50 40.63
CA GLU A 537 6.66 9.03 40.65
C GLU A 537 7.15 8.42 39.31
N LEU A 538 7.22 9.24 38.24
CA LEU A 538 7.70 8.81 36.92
C LEU A 538 9.22 9.03 36.76
N ASP A 539 9.82 9.99 37.52
CA ASP A 539 11.27 10.21 37.60
C ASP A 539 11.94 9.14 38.51
#